data_f966eb751764ff6c4be384b8e1fcf8a2
#
_entry.id   f966eb751764ff6c4be384b8e1fcf8a2
#
_cell.length_a   1.000
_cell.length_b   1.000
_cell.length_c   1.000
_cell.angle_alpha   90.00
_cell.angle_beta   90.00
_cell.angle_gamma   90.00
#
_symmetry.space_group_name_H-M   'P 1'
#
loop_
_entity.id
_entity.type
_entity.pdbx_description
1 polymer ?
#
loop_
_entity_poly.entity_id
_entity_poly.type
_entity_poly.pdbx_seq_one_letter_code
_entity_poly.pdbx_strand_id
1 'polypeptide(L)'
;MKFELLATDGAARRGTLELAHGVVSTPVFMPVGTYGAVKAMAPDELAGMGASIVLGNTFHLWLRPGLEVIAAHGGLHRFMGWDGPILTDSGGFQVFSLGDLRKISEEGVKFASPINGDRLFLTPEESIRIQHVLNSDVVMIFDECTPYPAELDVAAESMRLSLRWARRSRDEHDRLQNANALFGIVQGGMHETLRDESLAALVAIGFDGFAIGGLSVGEPKEEFARILAHTAPQLPANKPRYLMGVGTPEDLVYAVGQGIDMFDCVMPTRNARNGWLFTRHGDVKIKNARHKTDMSPLDDTCGCYTCRNFTRAYLHHLHRIGEILGARLNTIHNLFYYQTLMAEMRTAIGQGDFAGFRQRFGRERAGEQV
;
A
#
# COMPACT_ATOMS: atom_id res chain seq x y z
N MET A 1 -16.32 -11.13 -3.16
CA MET A 1 -14.90 -11.47 -2.93
C MET A 1 -14.77 -12.87 -2.35
N LYS A 2 -13.77 -13.67 -2.81
CA LYS A 2 -13.38 -14.96 -2.22
C LYS A 2 -11.88 -14.92 -1.90
N PHE A 3 -11.51 -15.28 -0.68
CA PHE A 3 -10.11 -15.47 -0.29
C PHE A 3 -9.86 -16.96 -0.01
N GLU A 4 -8.79 -17.50 -0.59
CA GLU A 4 -8.40 -18.90 -0.41
C GLU A 4 -6.92 -18.96 0.02
N LEU A 5 -6.68 -19.56 1.17
CA LEU A 5 -5.33 -19.81 1.68
C LEU A 5 -4.82 -21.12 1.05
N LEU A 6 -3.73 -21.05 0.27
CA LEU A 6 -3.18 -22.19 -0.48
C LEU A 6 -2.05 -22.89 0.25
N ALA A 7 -1.20 -22.14 0.97
CA ALA A 7 -0.07 -22.67 1.72
C ALA A 7 0.32 -21.74 2.87
N THR A 8 0.99 -22.31 3.87
CA THR A 8 1.63 -21.58 4.97
C THR A 8 3.03 -22.15 5.22
N ASP A 9 3.95 -21.29 5.67
CA ASP A 9 5.26 -21.67 6.17
C ASP A 9 5.59 -20.83 7.40
N GLY A 10 5.50 -21.43 8.59
CA GLY A 10 5.40 -20.69 9.84
C GLY A 10 4.14 -19.81 9.84
N ALA A 11 4.30 -18.50 10.09
CA ALA A 11 3.21 -17.54 9.98
C ALA A 11 3.02 -16.99 8.56
N ALA A 12 4.01 -17.13 7.67
CA ALA A 12 3.91 -16.65 6.29
C ALA A 12 2.82 -17.38 5.52
N ARG A 13 2.06 -16.65 4.70
CA ARG A 13 0.86 -17.12 4.02
C ARG A 13 0.97 -16.92 2.51
N ARG A 14 0.54 -17.91 1.75
CA ARG A 14 0.32 -17.81 0.31
C ARG A 14 -1.14 -18.11 -0.01
N GLY A 15 -1.81 -17.22 -0.71
CA GLY A 15 -3.23 -17.38 -1.05
C GLY A 15 -3.60 -16.75 -2.38
N THR A 16 -4.90 -16.78 -2.66
CA THR A 16 -5.52 -16.09 -3.79
C THR A 16 -6.71 -15.28 -3.31
N LEU A 17 -6.86 -14.10 -3.90
CA LEU A 17 -7.99 -13.19 -3.68
C LEU A 17 -8.72 -13.03 -5.01
N GLU A 18 -9.93 -13.56 -5.10
CA GLU A 18 -10.81 -13.44 -6.28
C GLU A 18 -11.70 -12.21 -6.12
N LEU A 19 -11.56 -11.26 -7.04
CA LEU A 19 -12.25 -9.98 -7.09
C LEU A 19 -13.00 -9.85 -8.43
N ALA A 20 -13.80 -8.79 -8.59
CA ALA A 20 -14.63 -8.61 -9.79
C ALA A 20 -13.79 -8.47 -11.08
N HIS A 21 -12.61 -7.84 -10.99
CA HIS A 21 -11.73 -7.61 -12.15
C HIS A 21 -10.52 -8.55 -12.22
N GLY A 22 -10.50 -9.64 -11.45
CA GLY A 22 -9.46 -10.67 -11.59
C GLY A 22 -9.03 -11.32 -10.28
N VAL A 23 -8.02 -12.19 -10.40
CA VAL A 23 -7.45 -12.96 -9.29
C VAL A 23 -6.09 -12.38 -8.91
N VAL A 24 -5.90 -12.13 -7.62
CA VAL A 24 -4.66 -11.62 -7.04
C VAL A 24 -3.99 -12.72 -6.22
N SER A 25 -2.74 -13.07 -6.56
CA SER A 25 -1.92 -13.99 -5.75
C SER A 25 -1.25 -13.25 -4.61
N THR A 26 -1.40 -13.72 -3.38
CA THR A 26 -0.81 -13.13 -2.18
C THR A 26 0.39 -13.95 -1.66
N PRO A 27 1.39 -13.30 -1.01
CA PRO A 27 1.50 -11.88 -0.74
C PRO A 27 1.64 -11.04 -2.01
N VAL A 28 1.13 -9.79 -1.97
CA VAL A 28 1.11 -8.88 -3.11
C VAL A 28 1.48 -7.46 -2.71
N PHE A 29 2.21 -6.76 -3.58
CA PHE A 29 2.46 -5.33 -3.48
C PHE A 29 1.62 -4.56 -4.50
N MET A 30 0.89 -3.55 -4.05
CA MET A 30 0.04 -2.68 -4.84
C MET A 30 0.76 -1.39 -5.20
N PRO A 31 1.15 -1.15 -6.47
CA PRO A 31 1.66 0.14 -6.89
C PRO A 31 0.62 1.25 -6.66
N VAL A 32 1.06 2.40 -6.14
CA VAL A 32 0.16 3.51 -5.79
C VAL A 32 -0.07 4.44 -6.98
N GLY A 33 -1.31 4.47 -7.45
CA GLY A 33 -1.82 5.35 -8.51
C GLY A 33 -2.63 6.52 -7.97
N THR A 34 -1.98 7.52 -7.36
CA THR A 34 -2.59 8.61 -6.58
C THR A 34 -3.74 9.34 -7.30
N TYR A 35 -3.59 9.64 -8.59
CA TYR A 35 -4.60 10.30 -9.42
C TYR A 35 -5.10 9.40 -10.56
N GLY A 36 -5.24 8.10 -10.31
CA GLY A 36 -5.54 7.13 -11.36
C GLY A 36 -4.33 6.82 -12.25
N ALA A 37 -3.11 7.13 -11.78
CA ALA A 37 -1.89 6.83 -12.50
C ALA A 37 -0.75 6.53 -11.52
N VAL A 38 -0.10 5.40 -11.68
CA VAL A 38 1.19 5.13 -11.06
C VAL A 38 2.22 6.00 -11.78
N LYS A 39 2.92 6.85 -11.03
CA LYS A 39 3.73 7.93 -11.62
C LYS A 39 4.71 7.44 -12.68
N ALA A 40 4.57 7.98 -13.89
CA ALA A 40 5.38 7.69 -15.09
C ALA A 40 5.27 6.25 -15.63
N MET A 41 4.19 5.53 -15.30
CA MET A 41 3.95 4.16 -15.74
C MET A 41 2.61 4.07 -16.48
N ALA A 42 2.62 3.41 -17.64
CA ALA A 42 1.38 3.02 -18.32
C ALA A 42 0.80 1.73 -17.71
N PRO A 43 -0.53 1.51 -17.79
CA PRO A 43 -1.16 0.32 -17.22
C PRO A 43 -0.64 -1.01 -17.75
N ASP A 44 -0.37 -1.11 -19.04
CA ASP A 44 0.21 -2.30 -19.69
C ASP A 44 1.64 -2.60 -19.21
N GLU A 45 2.43 -1.57 -18.92
CA GLU A 45 3.76 -1.76 -18.32
C GLU A 45 3.67 -2.33 -16.90
N LEU A 46 2.69 -1.86 -16.11
CA LEU A 46 2.44 -2.39 -14.76
C LEU A 46 2.02 -3.85 -14.80
N ALA A 47 1.08 -4.20 -15.70
CA ALA A 47 0.67 -5.58 -15.91
C ALA A 47 1.83 -6.45 -16.39
N GLY A 48 2.63 -5.95 -17.35
CA GLY A 48 3.80 -6.64 -17.90
C GLY A 48 4.92 -6.92 -16.90
N MET A 49 4.99 -6.18 -15.79
CA MET A 49 5.94 -6.46 -14.70
C MET A 49 5.34 -7.26 -13.54
N GLY A 50 4.09 -7.73 -13.68
CA GLY A 50 3.43 -8.63 -12.72
C GLY A 50 2.62 -7.92 -11.65
N ALA A 51 2.33 -6.62 -11.76
CA ALA A 51 1.35 -5.98 -10.90
C ALA A 51 -0.05 -6.54 -11.22
N SER A 52 -0.70 -7.13 -10.23
CA SER A 52 -2.03 -7.74 -10.38
C SER A 52 -3.15 -6.92 -9.74
N ILE A 53 -2.80 -5.90 -8.97
CA ILE A 53 -3.71 -4.96 -8.32
C ILE A 53 -2.98 -3.63 -8.13
N VAL A 54 -3.70 -2.52 -8.20
CA VAL A 54 -3.18 -1.17 -7.95
C VAL A 54 -3.99 -0.47 -6.86
N LEU A 55 -3.41 0.55 -6.23
CA LEU A 55 -4.11 1.38 -5.26
C LEU A 55 -4.41 2.76 -5.86
N GLY A 56 -5.66 3.21 -5.72
CA GLY A 56 -6.10 4.58 -6.01
C GLY A 56 -6.37 5.38 -4.74
N ASN A 57 -6.07 6.68 -4.72
CA ASN A 57 -6.34 7.51 -3.55
C ASN A 57 -7.66 8.26 -3.69
N THR A 58 -8.63 7.89 -2.88
CA THR A 58 -10.00 8.43 -2.84
C THR A 58 -10.03 9.96 -2.74
N PHE A 59 -9.30 10.52 -1.79
CA PHE A 59 -9.22 11.97 -1.58
C PHE A 59 -8.76 12.72 -2.83
N HIS A 60 -7.70 12.25 -3.47
CA HIS A 60 -7.13 12.89 -4.64
C HIS A 60 -8.04 12.79 -5.86
N LEU A 61 -8.65 11.64 -6.09
CA LEU A 61 -9.56 11.39 -7.20
C LEU A 61 -10.89 12.16 -7.05
N TRP A 62 -11.39 12.29 -5.83
CA TRP A 62 -12.54 13.12 -5.51
C TRP A 62 -12.31 14.59 -5.85
N LEU A 63 -11.15 15.14 -5.48
CA LEU A 63 -10.82 16.54 -5.75
C LEU A 63 -10.43 16.80 -7.20
N ARG A 64 -9.81 15.83 -7.86
CA ARG A 64 -9.35 15.93 -9.25
C ARG A 64 -9.14 14.53 -9.86
N PRO A 65 -9.84 14.16 -10.96
CA PRO A 65 -10.62 15.02 -11.85
C PRO A 65 -12.01 15.35 -11.32
N GLY A 66 -12.44 14.75 -10.21
CA GLY A 66 -13.82 14.85 -9.69
C GLY A 66 -14.67 13.65 -10.10
N LEU A 67 -15.71 13.41 -9.31
CA LEU A 67 -16.53 12.20 -9.44
C LEU A 67 -17.36 12.16 -10.73
N GLU A 68 -17.80 13.32 -11.23
CA GLU A 68 -18.58 13.41 -12.47
C GLU A 68 -17.81 12.85 -13.67
N VAL A 69 -16.51 13.19 -13.76
CA VAL A 69 -15.64 12.72 -14.84
C VAL A 69 -15.47 11.21 -14.76
N ILE A 70 -15.22 10.68 -13.56
CA ILE A 70 -15.01 9.24 -13.37
C ILE A 70 -16.30 8.46 -13.60
N ALA A 71 -17.44 8.96 -13.11
CA ALA A 71 -18.74 8.37 -13.34
C ALA A 71 -19.11 8.31 -14.84
N ALA A 72 -18.80 9.38 -15.60
CA ALA A 72 -19.01 9.40 -17.04
C ALA A 72 -18.21 8.33 -17.80
N HIS A 73 -17.07 7.87 -17.25
CA HIS A 73 -16.28 6.74 -17.77
C HIS A 73 -16.79 5.37 -17.30
N GLY A 74 -17.74 5.34 -16.35
CA GLY A 74 -18.23 4.09 -15.75
C GLY A 74 -17.32 3.50 -14.68
N GLY A 75 -16.52 4.35 -14.01
CA GLY A 75 -15.63 4.00 -12.92
C GLY A 75 -14.15 4.18 -13.22
N LEU A 76 -13.33 3.94 -12.20
CA LEU A 76 -11.89 4.23 -12.23
C LEU A 76 -11.13 3.32 -13.22
N HIS A 77 -11.52 2.05 -13.36
CA HIS A 77 -10.90 1.10 -14.29
C HIS A 77 -10.84 1.64 -15.72
N ARG A 78 -12.01 2.04 -16.26
CA ARG A 78 -12.09 2.60 -17.61
C ARG A 78 -11.44 3.97 -17.71
N PHE A 79 -11.54 4.79 -16.66
CA PHE A 79 -10.92 6.11 -16.64
C PHE A 79 -9.40 6.02 -16.77
N MET A 80 -8.75 5.07 -16.08
CA MET A 80 -7.29 4.94 -16.12
C MET A 80 -6.77 3.87 -17.10
N GLY A 81 -7.66 3.11 -17.76
CA GLY A 81 -7.27 2.04 -18.68
C GLY A 81 -6.60 0.85 -17.99
N TRP A 82 -7.05 0.51 -16.78
CA TRP A 82 -6.55 -0.62 -16.00
C TRP A 82 -7.62 -1.71 -15.88
N ASP A 83 -7.33 -2.91 -16.39
CA ASP A 83 -8.30 -4.02 -16.42
C ASP A 83 -8.25 -4.89 -15.16
N GLY A 84 -7.22 -4.79 -14.36
CA GLY A 84 -7.05 -5.57 -13.12
C GLY A 84 -7.78 -4.96 -11.92
N PRO A 85 -7.78 -5.64 -10.77
CA PRO A 85 -8.35 -5.13 -9.52
C PRO A 85 -7.76 -3.80 -9.07
N ILE A 86 -8.60 -3.00 -8.39
CA ILE A 86 -8.24 -1.74 -7.76
C ILE A 86 -8.67 -1.77 -6.29
N LEU A 87 -7.77 -1.39 -5.39
CA LEU A 87 -8.11 -1.00 -4.02
C LEU A 87 -8.11 0.53 -3.94
N THR A 88 -9.13 1.13 -3.30
CA THR A 88 -9.08 2.55 -2.96
C THR A 88 -8.96 2.73 -1.45
N ASP A 89 -8.09 3.65 -1.02
CA ASP A 89 -8.04 4.06 0.38
C ASP A 89 -9.29 4.84 0.79
N SER A 90 -9.43 5.13 2.08
CA SER A 90 -10.58 5.89 2.60
C SER A 90 -10.50 7.41 2.38
N GLY A 91 -9.31 7.93 2.05
CA GLY A 91 -9.01 9.36 2.07
C GLY A 91 -8.64 9.90 3.46
N GLY A 92 -8.79 9.10 4.52
CA GLY A 92 -8.53 9.52 5.90
C GLY A 92 -7.09 9.98 6.14
N PHE A 93 -6.10 9.23 5.69
CA PHE A 93 -4.68 9.57 5.85
C PHE A 93 -4.30 10.89 5.13
N GLN A 94 -4.84 11.14 3.92
CA GLN A 94 -4.56 12.36 3.17
C GLN A 94 -5.13 13.58 3.89
N VAL A 95 -6.34 13.47 4.43
CA VAL A 95 -6.95 14.52 5.24
C VAL A 95 -6.19 14.67 6.57
N PHE A 96 -5.71 13.56 7.16
CA PHE A 96 -4.83 13.58 8.32
C PHE A 96 -3.55 14.40 8.04
N SER A 97 -2.93 14.25 6.89
CA SER A 97 -1.70 14.96 6.52
C SER A 97 -1.86 16.47 6.30
N LEU A 98 -3.09 17.00 6.23
CA LEU A 98 -3.37 18.44 6.11
C LEU A 98 -3.09 19.23 7.41
N GLY A 99 -2.83 18.56 8.54
CA GLY A 99 -2.48 19.23 9.81
C GLY A 99 -3.55 20.21 10.29
N ASP A 100 -3.14 21.46 10.56
CA ASP A 100 -4.01 22.51 11.10
C ASP A 100 -5.15 22.98 10.16
N LEU A 101 -5.11 22.57 8.89
CA LEU A 101 -6.14 22.90 7.90
C LEU A 101 -7.41 22.04 8.05
N ARG A 102 -7.43 21.12 9.03
CA ARG A 102 -8.55 20.21 9.27
C ARG A 102 -9.14 20.39 10.66
N LYS A 103 -10.43 20.03 10.80
CA LYS A 103 -11.11 19.89 12.08
C LYS A 103 -11.86 18.56 12.11
N ILE A 104 -11.48 17.69 13.03
CA ILE A 104 -12.09 16.38 13.26
C ILE A 104 -13.26 16.56 14.24
N SER A 105 -14.36 15.86 13.99
CA SER A 105 -15.53 15.75 14.87
C SER A 105 -16.11 14.35 14.77
N GLU A 106 -17.11 14.03 15.59
CA GLU A 106 -17.83 12.75 15.52
C GLU A 106 -18.44 12.49 14.14
N GLU A 107 -18.93 13.53 13.48
CA GLU A 107 -19.60 13.42 12.18
C GLU A 107 -18.63 13.17 11.03
N GLY A 108 -17.38 13.63 11.14
CA GLY A 108 -16.38 13.55 10.08
C GLY A 108 -15.32 14.64 10.16
N VAL A 109 -14.64 14.94 9.06
CA VAL A 109 -13.52 15.86 8.99
C VAL A 109 -13.84 17.03 8.06
N LYS A 110 -13.81 18.26 8.60
CA LYS A 110 -13.89 19.51 7.84
C LYS A 110 -12.49 19.97 7.50
N PHE A 111 -12.26 20.37 6.25
CA PHE A 111 -10.95 20.85 5.80
C PHE A 111 -11.08 21.83 4.62
N ALA A 112 -10.00 22.55 4.33
CA ALA A 112 -9.90 23.38 3.13
C ALA A 112 -9.21 22.56 2.02
N SER A 113 -9.81 22.55 0.82
CA SER A 113 -9.24 21.92 -0.36
C SER A 113 -7.85 22.49 -0.66
N PRO A 114 -6.81 21.65 -0.80
CA PRO A 114 -5.47 22.12 -1.16
C PRO A 114 -5.38 22.62 -2.61
N ILE A 115 -6.45 22.46 -3.40
CA ILE A 115 -6.48 22.86 -4.82
C ILE A 115 -6.95 24.29 -5.00
N ASN A 116 -8.05 24.64 -4.33
CA ASN A 116 -8.75 25.92 -4.54
C ASN A 116 -9.22 26.59 -3.25
N GLY A 117 -8.95 25.99 -2.09
CA GLY A 117 -9.33 26.53 -0.78
C GLY A 117 -10.79 26.33 -0.37
N ASP A 118 -11.60 25.65 -1.18
CA ASP A 118 -13.00 25.38 -0.85
C ASP A 118 -13.13 24.61 0.46
N ARG A 119 -14.15 24.94 1.24
CA ARG A 119 -14.47 24.21 2.47
C ARG A 119 -15.18 22.91 2.14
N LEU A 120 -14.57 21.81 2.52
CA LEU A 120 -15.07 20.45 2.29
C LEU A 120 -15.33 19.74 3.60
N PHE A 121 -16.24 18.76 3.54
CA PHE A 121 -16.58 17.91 4.67
C PHE A 121 -16.62 16.46 4.22
N LEU A 122 -15.71 15.65 4.74
CA LEU A 122 -15.62 14.23 4.45
C LEU A 122 -16.12 13.45 5.67
N THR A 123 -17.17 12.67 5.48
CA THR A 123 -17.76 11.78 6.49
C THR A 123 -17.48 10.32 6.10
N PRO A 124 -17.66 9.35 7.00
CA PRO A 124 -17.59 7.94 6.66
C PRO A 124 -18.50 7.56 5.48
N GLU A 125 -19.74 8.06 5.49
CA GLU A 125 -20.70 7.80 4.41
C GLU A 125 -20.23 8.41 3.08
N GLU A 126 -19.70 9.63 3.10
CA GLU A 126 -19.21 10.29 1.89
C GLU A 126 -17.98 9.55 1.32
N SER A 127 -17.04 9.12 2.17
CA SER A 127 -15.90 8.31 1.75
C SER A 127 -16.36 7.02 1.03
N ILE A 128 -17.35 6.32 1.58
CA ILE A 128 -17.92 5.12 0.95
C ILE A 128 -18.63 5.45 -0.37
N ARG A 129 -19.39 6.55 -0.45
CA ARG A 129 -20.04 6.99 -1.72
C ARG A 129 -19.02 7.33 -2.80
N ILE A 130 -17.95 8.01 -2.44
CA ILE A 130 -16.85 8.32 -3.37
C ILE A 130 -16.26 7.00 -3.91
N GLN A 131 -15.89 6.07 -3.05
CA GLN A 131 -15.32 4.79 -3.46
C GLN A 131 -16.32 3.95 -4.28
N HIS A 132 -17.62 4.05 -4.00
CA HIS A 132 -18.66 3.42 -4.81
C HIS A 132 -18.71 3.99 -6.25
N VAL A 133 -18.56 5.31 -6.42
CA VAL A 133 -18.46 5.95 -7.75
C VAL A 133 -17.15 5.55 -8.45
N LEU A 134 -16.05 5.43 -7.71
CA LEU A 134 -14.78 4.94 -8.25
C LEU A 134 -14.89 3.48 -8.70
N ASN A 135 -15.83 2.72 -8.15
CA ASN A 135 -16.10 1.30 -8.42
C ASN A 135 -14.86 0.41 -8.20
N SER A 136 -14.11 0.67 -7.13
CA SER A 136 -12.96 -0.14 -6.75
C SER A 136 -13.37 -1.52 -6.21
N ASP A 137 -12.58 -2.55 -6.49
CA ASP A 137 -12.84 -3.93 -6.04
C ASP A 137 -12.72 -4.09 -4.52
N VAL A 138 -11.83 -3.31 -3.90
CA VAL A 138 -11.64 -3.27 -2.46
C VAL A 138 -11.80 -1.83 -1.98
N VAL A 139 -12.76 -1.64 -1.08
CA VAL A 139 -13.14 -0.38 -0.44
C VAL A 139 -12.62 -0.39 0.99
N MET A 140 -12.07 0.71 1.46
CA MET A 140 -11.59 0.86 2.84
C MET A 140 -12.58 1.68 3.68
N ILE A 141 -12.80 1.28 4.94
CA ILE A 141 -13.55 2.12 5.89
C ILE A 141 -12.86 3.47 6.11
N PHE A 142 -13.63 4.50 6.45
CA PHE A 142 -13.06 5.77 6.88
C PHE A 142 -12.55 5.66 8.32
N ASP A 143 -11.31 6.09 8.55
CA ASP A 143 -10.62 5.96 9.82
C ASP A 143 -9.84 7.22 10.18
N GLU A 144 -9.51 7.38 11.45
CA GLU A 144 -8.59 8.39 11.94
C GLU A 144 -7.21 7.77 12.19
N CYS A 145 -6.21 8.26 11.49
CA CYS A 145 -4.83 7.88 11.73
C CYS A 145 -4.27 8.64 12.94
N THR A 146 -4.04 7.93 14.04
CA THR A 146 -3.45 8.51 15.26
C THR A 146 -2.01 8.97 14.98
N PRO A 147 -1.60 10.21 15.35
CA PRO A 147 -0.22 10.65 15.20
C PRO A 147 0.73 9.87 16.12
N TYR A 148 2.02 9.83 15.75
CA TYR A 148 3.07 9.31 16.63
C TYR A 148 3.98 10.46 17.09
N PRO A 149 4.38 10.50 18.38
CA PRO A 149 3.85 9.67 19.50
C PRO A 149 2.45 10.11 19.95
N ALA A 150 1.71 9.18 20.54
CA ALA A 150 0.41 9.48 21.18
C ALA A 150 0.31 8.79 22.54
N GLU A 151 -0.14 9.53 23.52
CA GLU A 151 -0.46 8.99 24.85
C GLU A 151 -1.67 8.03 24.75
N LEU A 152 -1.79 7.12 25.73
CA LEU A 152 -2.80 6.06 25.73
C LEU A 152 -4.23 6.61 25.56
N ASP A 153 -4.58 7.68 26.28
CA ASP A 153 -5.93 8.23 26.24
C ASP A 153 -6.25 8.85 24.88
N VAL A 154 -5.28 9.54 24.27
CA VAL A 154 -5.41 10.14 22.93
C VAL A 154 -5.57 9.04 21.89
N ALA A 155 -4.74 8.01 21.96
CA ALA A 155 -4.82 6.86 21.04
C ALA A 155 -6.14 6.10 21.20
N ALA A 156 -6.64 5.96 22.44
CA ALA A 156 -7.91 5.30 22.73
C ALA A 156 -9.10 6.07 22.15
N GLU A 157 -9.14 7.39 22.32
CA GLU A 157 -10.22 8.23 21.78
C GLU A 157 -10.25 8.17 20.24
N SER A 158 -9.10 8.36 19.59
CA SER A 158 -8.93 8.25 18.13
C SER A 158 -9.35 6.87 17.61
N MET A 159 -8.91 5.80 18.24
CA MET A 159 -9.26 4.43 17.88
C MET A 159 -10.77 4.19 17.99
N ARG A 160 -11.41 4.63 19.11
CA ARG A 160 -12.85 4.47 19.31
C ARG A 160 -13.68 5.30 18.34
N LEU A 161 -13.21 6.50 17.95
CA LEU A 161 -13.81 7.27 16.87
C LEU A 161 -13.75 6.49 15.55
N SER A 162 -12.59 5.91 15.21
CA SER A 162 -12.42 5.06 14.02
C SER A 162 -13.38 3.87 14.04
N LEU A 163 -13.66 3.26 15.20
CA LEU A 163 -14.63 2.17 15.33
C LEU A 163 -16.08 2.62 15.06
N ARG A 164 -16.47 3.81 15.56
CA ARG A 164 -17.79 4.36 15.25
C ARG A 164 -17.92 4.69 13.76
N TRP A 165 -16.87 5.23 13.15
CA TRP A 165 -16.81 5.47 11.71
C TRP A 165 -16.79 4.17 10.88
N ALA A 166 -16.15 3.10 11.39
CA ALA A 166 -16.18 1.79 10.76
C ALA A 166 -17.61 1.23 10.67
N ARG A 167 -18.41 1.36 11.75
CA ARG A 167 -19.83 0.97 11.73
C ARG A 167 -20.60 1.77 10.68
N ARG A 168 -20.48 3.10 10.68
CA ARG A 168 -21.13 3.98 9.71
C ARG A 168 -20.71 3.68 8.27
N SER A 169 -19.43 3.37 8.05
CA SER A 169 -18.93 2.93 6.74
C SER A 169 -19.57 1.63 6.29
N ARG A 170 -19.70 0.64 7.22
CA ARG A 170 -20.36 -0.63 6.92
C ARG A 170 -21.83 -0.42 6.57
N ASP A 171 -22.56 0.35 7.38
CA ASP A 171 -23.97 0.62 7.19
C ASP A 171 -24.24 1.32 5.84
N GLU A 172 -23.40 2.28 5.45
CA GLU A 172 -23.53 2.97 4.15
C GLU A 172 -23.19 2.06 2.98
N HIS A 173 -22.14 1.21 3.10
CA HIS A 173 -21.78 0.24 2.07
C HIS A 173 -22.93 -0.75 1.83
N ASP A 174 -23.59 -1.23 2.88
CA ASP A 174 -24.76 -2.11 2.80
C ASP A 174 -25.97 -1.39 2.19
N ARG A 175 -26.21 -0.12 2.59
CA ARG A 175 -27.30 0.72 2.05
C ARG A 175 -27.14 0.92 0.53
N LEU A 176 -25.92 1.07 0.04
CA LEU A 176 -25.61 1.19 -1.38
C LEU A 176 -25.70 -0.16 -2.13
N GLN A 177 -25.86 -1.28 -1.42
CA GLN A 177 -25.82 -2.63 -1.98
C GLN A 177 -24.54 -2.86 -2.82
N ASN A 178 -23.41 -2.30 -2.34
CA ASN A 178 -22.14 -2.42 -3.03
C ASN A 178 -21.62 -3.85 -2.94
N ALA A 179 -21.42 -4.51 -4.09
CA ALA A 179 -20.95 -5.91 -4.16
C ALA A 179 -19.44 -6.05 -3.99
N ASN A 180 -18.70 -4.93 -3.99
CA ASN A 180 -17.25 -4.92 -3.81
C ASN A 180 -16.87 -5.17 -2.35
N ALA A 181 -15.65 -5.63 -2.12
CA ALA A 181 -15.18 -5.97 -0.78
C ALA A 181 -14.99 -4.71 0.10
N LEU A 182 -15.36 -4.79 1.38
CA LEU A 182 -15.09 -3.73 2.36
C LEU A 182 -14.12 -4.24 3.43
N PHE A 183 -13.00 -3.53 3.62
CA PHE A 183 -11.97 -3.86 4.61
C PHE A 183 -12.05 -2.94 5.83
N GLY A 184 -11.96 -3.56 7.03
CA GLY A 184 -11.80 -2.87 8.30
C GLY A 184 -10.35 -2.48 8.55
N ILE A 185 -10.10 -1.39 9.29
CA ILE A 185 -8.75 -0.89 9.61
C ILE A 185 -8.57 -0.91 11.13
N VAL A 186 -7.63 -1.74 11.59
CA VAL A 186 -7.25 -1.82 13.01
C VAL A 186 -6.37 -0.62 13.35
N GLN A 187 -6.82 0.23 14.27
CA GLN A 187 -6.09 1.35 14.84
C GLN A 187 -5.77 1.08 16.32
N GLY A 188 -5.06 1.96 17.01
CA GLY A 188 -4.69 1.82 18.44
C GLY A 188 -3.28 2.31 18.77
N GLY A 189 -2.63 3.03 17.84
CA GLY A 189 -1.26 3.54 18.02
C GLY A 189 -0.27 2.42 18.37
N MET A 190 0.64 2.69 19.30
CA MET A 190 1.63 1.73 19.78
C MET A 190 1.17 0.99 21.06
N HIS A 191 -0.15 0.85 21.27
CA HIS A 191 -0.75 0.25 22.46
C HIS A 191 -1.42 -1.09 22.09
N GLU A 192 -0.86 -2.20 22.52
CA GLU A 192 -1.34 -3.56 22.21
C GLU A 192 -2.80 -3.78 22.65
N THR A 193 -3.16 -3.34 23.86
CA THR A 193 -4.53 -3.46 24.37
C THR A 193 -5.56 -2.71 23.52
N LEU A 194 -5.19 -1.56 22.96
CA LEU A 194 -6.07 -0.82 22.06
C LEU A 194 -6.20 -1.50 20.69
N ARG A 195 -5.12 -2.14 20.20
CA ARG A 195 -5.15 -2.97 18.98
C ARG A 195 -6.10 -4.16 19.18
N ASP A 196 -6.07 -4.80 20.34
CA ASP A 196 -6.96 -5.91 20.68
C ASP A 196 -8.42 -5.45 20.75
N GLU A 197 -8.71 -4.32 21.41
CA GLU A 197 -10.05 -3.70 21.46
C GLU A 197 -10.56 -3.37 20.05
N SER A 198 -9.70 -2.74 19.24
CA SER A 198 -10.02 -2.36 17.87
C SER A 198 -10.36 -3.57 17.01
N LEU A 199 -9.51 -4.59 17.03
CA LEU A 199 -9.71 -5.81 16.25
C LEU A 199 -10.99 -6.55 16.66
N ALA A 200 -11.22 -6.73 17.95
CA ALA A 200 -12.42 -7.41 18.46
C ALA A 200 -13.70 -6.72 17.98
N ALA A 201 -13.75 -5.38 18.05
CA ALA A 201 -14.88 -4.61 17.60
C ALA A 201 -15.09 -4.69 16.09
N LEU A 202 -14.00 -4.61 15.29
CA LEU A 202 -14.08 -4.74 13.83
C LEU A 202 -14.54 -6.14 13.40
N VAL A 203 -14.09 -7.19 14.08
CA VAL A 203 -14.55 -8.56 13.81
C VAL A 203 -16.06 -8.69 14.11
N ALA A 204 -16.55 -8.07 15.19
CA ALA A 204 -17.97 -8.06 15.53
C ALA A 204 -18.82 -7.26 14.53
N ILE A 205 -18.29 -6.19 13.92
CA ILE A 205 -18.93 -5.46 12.81
C ILE A 205 -19.03 -6.34 11.56
N GLY A 206 -17.97 -7.05 11.22
CA GLY A 206 -17.87 -7.95 10.08
C GLY A 206 -17.39 -7.26 8.80
N PHE A 207 -16.20 -7.67 8.35
CA PHE A 207 -15.57 -7.17 7.12
C PHE A 207 -15.07 -8.31 6.26
N ASP A 208 -14.85 -8.02 4.97
CA ASP A 208 -14.33 -8.98 4.01
C ASP A 208 -12.83 -9.23 4.18
N GLY A 209 -12.09 -8.22 4.67
CA GLY A 209 -10.68 -8.29 5.01
C GLY A 209 -10.34 -7.29 6.12
N PHE A 210 -9.11 -7.38 6.64
CA PHE A 210 -8.64 -6.53 7.74
C PHE A 210 -7.28 -5.91 7.41
N ALA A 211 -7.19 -4.60 7.60
CA ALA A 211 -5.96 -3.85 7.47
C ALA A 211 -5.40 -3.46 8.84
N ILE A 212 -4.08 -3.35 8.95
CA ILE A 212 -3.39 -2.73 10.06
C ILE A 212 -2.99 -1.32 9.62
N GLY A 213 -3.61 -0.31 10.22
CA GLY A 213 -3.29 1.10 10.01
C GLY A 213 -2.45 1.68 11.14
N GLY A 214 -2.02 2.95 11.00
CA GLY A 214 -1.29 3.69 12.03
C GLY A 214 0.08 3.11 12.36
N LEU A 215 0.72 2.41 11.43
CA LEU A 215 2.12 2.02 11.45
C LEU A 215 2.87 2.72 10.31
N SER A 216 4.20 2.85 10.43
CA SER A 216 5.05 3.61 9.49
C SER A 216 4.71 5.11 9.43
N VAL A 217 4.32 5.66 10.58
CA VAL A 217 3.93 7.07 10.78
C VAL A 217 4.99 7.88 11.55
N GLY A 218 6.20 7.31 11.73
CA GLY A 218 7.33 7.96 12.40
C GLY A 218 7.86 7.24 13.62
N GLU A 219 7.28 6.10 13.99
CA GLU A 219 7.74 5.25 15.09
C GLU A 219 9.10 4.60 14.80
N PRO A 220 9.90 4.26 15.86
CA PRO A 220 11.09 3.42 15.72
C PRO A 220 10.76 2.03 15.15
N LYS A 221 11.74 1.41 14.48
CA LYS A 221 11.57 0.07 13.89
C LYS A 221 11.21 -1.01 14.91
N GLU A 222 11.70 -0.88 16.13
CA GLU A 222 11.42 -1.80 17.23
C GLU A 222 9.94 -1.75 17.62
N GLU A 223 9.36 -0.54 17.68
CA GLU A 223 7.94 -0.35 17.98
C GLU A 223 7.05 -0.86 16.84
N PHE A 224 7.42 -0.55 15.60
CA PHE A 224 6.77 -1.11 14.43
C PHE A 224 6.76 -2.64 14.48
N ALA A 225 7.92 -3.27 14.72
CA ALA A 225 8.04 -4.72 14.77
C ALA A 225 7.24 -5.34 15.92
N ARG A 226 7.25 -4.71 17.10
CA ARG A 226 6.51 -5.16 18.29
C ARG A 226 5.01 -5.17 18.03
N ILE A 227 4.47 -4.05 17.55
CA ILE A 227 3.03 -3.93 17.28
C ILE A 227 2.59 -4.85 16.14
N LEU A 228 3.38 -4.98 15.08
CA LEU A 228 3.05 -5.88 13.98
C LEU A 228 3.04 -7.34 14.44
N ALA A 229 4.06 -7.77 15.19
CA ALA A 229 4.14 -9.12 15.73
C ALA A 229 3.01 -9.46 16.71
N HIS A 230 2.51 -8.46 17.47
CA HIS A 230 1.35 -8.60 18.34
C HIS A 230 0.04 -8.70 17.56
N THR A 231 -0.17 -7.81 16.58
CA THR A 231 -1.47 -7.64 15.92
C THR A 231 -1.72 -8.64 14.79
N ALA A 232 -0.71 -8.90 13.93
CA ALA A 232 -0.91 -9.68 12.72
C ALA A 232 -1.40 -11.12 12.96
N PRO A 233 -0.90 -11.88 13.96
CA PRO A 233 -1.36 -13.24 14.24
C PRO A 233 -2.83 -13.30 14.69
N GLN A 234 -3.36 -12.24 15.29
CA GLN A 234 -4.71 -12.17 15.80
C GLN A 234 -5.75 -11.89 14.71
N LEU A 235 -5.34 -11.39 13.54
CA LEU A 235 -6.25 -11.15 12.42
C LEU A 235 -6.88 -12.48 11.95
N PRO A 236 -8.17 -12.49 11.56
CA PRO A 236 -8.87 -13.70 11.11
C PRO A 236 -8.08 -14.49 10.05
N ALA A 237 -7.94 -15.80 10.29
CA ALA A 237 -7.13 -16.66 9.44
C ALA A 237 -7.72 -16.85 8.03
N ASN A 238 -9.04 -16.80 7.92
CA ASN A 238 -9.80 -16.99 6.68
C ASN A 238 -10.07 -15.69 5.91
N LYS A 239 -9.41 -14.59 6.30
CA LYS A 239 -9.56 -13.28 5.65
C LYS A 239 -8.20 -12.77 5.17
N PRO A 240 -8.15 -11.95 4.09
CA PRO A 240 -6.93 -11.27 3.69
C PRO A 240 -6.52 -10.22 4.73
N ARG A 241 -5.19 -10.07 4.90
CA ARG A 241 -4.53 -9.21 5.87
C ARG A 241 -3.69 -8.16 5.15
N TYR A 242 -4.00 -6.90 5.34
CA TYR A 242 -3.35 -5.80 4.65
C TYR A 242 -2.56 -4.91 5.62
N LEU A 243 -1.29 -4.66 5.34
CA LEU A 243 -0.46 -3.70 6.08
C LEU A 243 -0.29 -2.43 5.25
N MET A 244 -0.91 -1.34 5.71
CA MET A 244 -1.04 -0.10 4.96
C MET A 244 0.25 0.74 4.99
N GLY A 245 0.63 1.29 3.83
CA GLY A 245 1.70 2.28 3.71
C GLY A 245 3.12 1.76 3.93
N VAL A 246 3.33 0.45 3.97
CA VAL A 246 4.63 -0.21 4.27
C VAL A 246 5.19 -0.88 3.01
N GLY A 247 6.45 -0.82 2.70
CA GLY A 247 7.59 -0.16 3.29
C GLY A 247 8.85 -0.47 2.48
N THR A 248 10.01 -0.58 3.14
CA THR A 248 11.25 -1.05 2.49
C THR A 248 11.16 -2.54 2.13
N PRO A 249 12.04 -3.05 1.24
CA PRO A 249 12.10 -4.48 0.96
C PRO A 249 12.22 -5.35 2.22
N GLU A 250 13.01 -4.90 3.20
CA GLU A 250 13.20 -5.56 4.49
C GLU A 250 11.91 -5.60 5.31
N ASP A 251 11.16 -4.49 5.34
CA ASP A 251 9.86 -4.42 6.03
C ASP A 251 8.85 -5.38 5.41
N LEU A 252 8.83 -5.48 4.09
CA LEU A 252 7.93 -6.40 3.36
C LEU A 252 8.24 -7.87 3.71
N VAL A 253 9.52 -8.26 3.65
CA VAL A 253 9.93 -9.63 3.99
C VAL A 253 9.64 -9.95 5.46
N TYR A 254 9.88 -8.99 6.37
CA TYR A 254 9.53 -9.14 7.78
C TYR A 254 8.02 -9.33 7.97
N ALA A 255 7.20 -8.46 7.37
CA ALA A 255 5.76 -8.47 7.54
C ALA A 255 5.08 -9.69 6.90
N VAL A 256 5.57 -10.17 5.74
CA VAL A 256 5.13 -11.45 5.18
C VAL A 256 5.40 -12.59 6.16
N GLY A 257 6.56 -12.57 6.82
CA GLY A 257 6.89 -13.53 7.90
C GLY A 257 5.97 -13.45 9.12
N GLN A 258 5.24 -12.34 9.33
CA GLN A 258 4.21 -12.18 10.36
C GLN A 258 2.79 -12.54 9.84
N GLY A 259 2.66 -12.95 8.58
CA GLY A 259 1.39 -13.39 8.00
C GLY A 259 0.57 -12.31 7.33
N ILE A 260 1.20 -11.26 6.83
CA ILE A 260 0.56 -10.21 6.02
C ILE A 260 0.48 -10.64 4.55
N ASP A 261 -0.65 -10.37 3.90
CA ASP A 261 -0.96 -10.77 2.53
C ASP A 261 -0.84 -9.63 1.51
N MET A 262 -1.10 -8.36 1.91
CA MET A 262 -1.23 -7.23 1.00
C MET A 262 -0.44 -6.03 1.52
N PHE A 263 0.15 -5.27 0.59
CA PHE A 263 0.97 -4.09 0.88
C PHE A 263 0.77 -3.01 -0.17
N ASP A 264 0.92 -1.76 0.25
CA ASP A 264 1.11 -0.61 -0.61
C ASP A 264 2.20 0.30 -0.04
N CYS A 265 2.88 1.02 -0.87
CA CYS A 265 3.73 2.13 -0.45
C CYS A 265 4.08 3.03 -1.65
N VAL A 266 4.15 4.33 -1.42
CA VAL A 266 4.67 5.28 -2.42
C VAL A 266 6.19 5.21 -2.58
N MET A 267 6.87 4.52 -1.67
CA MET A 267 8.34 4.49 -1.58
C MET A 267 9.02 4.04 -2.88
N PRO A 268 8.65 2.92 -3.55
CA PRO A 268 9.35 2.50 -4.74
C PRO A 268 9.31 3.56 -5.85
N THR A 269 8.16 4.23 -6.06
CA THR A 269 8.04 5.26 -7.10
C THR A 269 8.59 6.61 -6.65
N ARG A 270 8.40 7.00 -5.38
CA ARG A 270 8.94 8.26 -4.83
C ARG A 270 10.46 8.23 -4.77
N ASN A 271 11.04 7.15 -4.25
CA ASN A 271 12.48 6.98 -4.13
C ASN A 271 13.15 6.91 -5.52
N ALA A 272 12.54 6.22 -6.48
CA ALA A 272 13.02 6.16 -7.86
C ALA A 272 13.21 7.57 -8.46
N ARG A 273 12.21 8.44 -8.33
CA ARG A 273 12.28 9.82 -8.82
C ARG A 273 13.34 10.65 -8.09
N ASN A 274 13.66 10.29 -6.85
CA ASN A 274 14.73 10.90 -6.05
C ASN A 274 16.10 10.22 -6.22
N GLY A 275 16.22 9.29 -7.17
CA GLY A 275 17.46 8.58 -7.47
C GLY A 275 17.89 7.58 -6.40
N TRP A 276 16.95 7.02 -5.66
CA TRP A 276 17.17 5.96 -4.68
C TRP A 276 16.53 4.68 -5.17
N LEU A 277 17.35 3.66 -5.45
CA LEU A 277 16.96 2.44 -6.13
C LEU A 277 17.25 1.22 -5.25
N PHE A 278 16.32 0.29 -5.24
CA PHE A 278 16.42 -0.95 -4.48
C PHE A 278 16.96 -2.05 -5.40
N THR A 279 18.02 -2.71 -5.00
CA THR A 279 18.61 -3.83 -5.75
C THR A 279 18.75 -5.06 -4.84
N ARG A 280 19.03 -6.20 -5.42
CA ARG A 280 19.31 -7.43 -4.65
C ARG A 280 20.50 -7.24 -3.71
N HIS A 281 21.47 -6.42 -4.09
CA HIS A 281 22.72 -6.18 -3.36
C HIS A 281 22.68 -4.89 -2.51
N GLY A 282 21.51 -4.45 -2.06
CA GLY A 282 21.34 -3.23 -1.27
C GLY A 282 20.90 -2.03 -2.10
N ASP A 283 20.97 -0.85 -1.50
CA ASP A 283 20.43 0.36 -2.10
C ASP A 283 21.48 1.09 -2.96
N VAL A 284 21.05 1.53 -4.13
CA VAL A 284 21.83 2.36 -5.04
C VAL A 284 21.29 3.78 -5.05
N LYS A 285 22.11 4.75 -4.61
CA LYS A 285 21.81 6.18 -4.76
C LYS A 285 22.47 6.68 -6.04
N ILE A 286 21.72 6.68 -7.13
CA ILE A 286 22.25 6.96 -8.49
C ILE A 286 22.85 8.36 -8.65
N LYS A 287 22.49 9.30 -7.78
CA LYS A 287 23.07 10.66 -7.74
C LYS A 287 24.53 10.71 -7.32
N ASN A 288 25.07 9.65 -6.71
CA ASN A 288 26.44 9.62 -6.21
C ASN A 288 27.46 9.65 -7.36
N ALA A 289 28.53 10.45 -7.21
CA ALA A 289 29.54 10.66 -8.24
C ALA A 289 30.26 9.39 -8.73
N ARG A 290 30.33 8.35 -7.88
CA ARG A 290 30.90 7.03 -8.26
C ARG A 290 30.22 6.39 -9.47
N HIS A 291 28.95 6.75 -9.75
CA HIS A 291 28.19 6.20 -10.87
C HIS A 291 28.40 6.96 -12.19
N LYS A 292 29.16 8.06 -12.20
CA LYS A 292 29.39 8.90 -13.39
C LYS A 292 29.96 8.11 -14.57
N THR A 293 30.81 7.13 -14.30
CA THR A 293 31.50 6.30 -15.32
C THR A 293 31.24 4.81 -15.15
N ASP A 294 30.23 4.45 -14.34
CA ASP A 294 29.90 3.06 -14.02
C ASP A 294 29.11 2.44 -15.17
N MET A 295 29.73 1.52 -15.91
CA MET A 295 29.15 0.83 -17.06
C MET A 295 28.27 -0.36 -16.70
N SER A 296 28.15 -0.69 -15.41
CA SER A 296 27.32 -1.80 -14.92
C SER A 296 25.83 -1.43 -14.96
N PRO A 297 24.92 -2.41 -15.07
CA PRO A 297 23.49 -2.21 -14.82
C PRO A 297 23.24 -1.85 -13.34
N LEU A 298 22.02 -1.42 -13.00
CA LEU A 298 21.64 -1.19 -11.60
C LEU A 298 21.80 -2.45 -10.76
N ASP A 299 21.34 -3.56 -11.30
CA ASP A 299 21.39 -4.89 -10.72
C ASP A 299 21.59 -5.90 -11.84
N ASP A 300 22.65 -6.67 -11.78
CA ASP A 300 23.07 -7.64 -12.81
C ASP A 300 22.19 -8.89 -12.83
N THR A 301 21.48 -9.16 -11.75
CA THR A 301 20.51 -10.27 -11.65
C THR A 301 19.09 -9.85 -12.05
N CYS A 302 18.84 -8.55 -12.25
CA CYS A 302 17.51 -8.01 -12.50
C CYS A 302 17.13 -8.06 -13.99
N GLY A 303 16.02 -8.71 -14.31
CA GLY A 303 15.49 -8.83 -15.68
C GLY A 303 14.67 -7.64 -16.18
N CYS A 304 14.58 -6.51 -15.45
CA CYS A 304 13.77 -5.38 -15.86
C CYS A 304 14.30 -4.67 -17.12
N TYR A 305 13.43 -3.91 -17.79
CA TYR A 305 13.80 -3.15 -18.98
C TYR A 305 15.01 -2.22 -18.74
N THR A 306 15.04 -1.56 -17.57
CA THR A 306 16.12 -0.64 -17.22
C THR A 306 17.48 -1.35 -17.12
N CYS A 307 17.56 -2.46 -16.35
CA CYS A 307 18.80 -3.18 -16.14
C CYS A 307 19.34 -3.85 -17.41
N ARG A 308 18.45 -4.31 -18.29
CA ARG A 308 18.85 -4.95 -19.55
C ARG A 308 19.40 -3.97 -20.61
N ASN A 309 19.06 -2.68 -20.52
CA ASN A 309 19.33 -1.75 -21.60
C ASN A 309 20.21 -0.56 -21.22
N PHE A 310 20.36 -0.26 -19.92
CA PHE A 310 21.01 0.98 -19.48
C PHE A 310 22.01 0.74 -18.35
N THR A 311 23.08 1.55 -18.39
CA THR A 311 24.14 1.56 -17.37
C THR A 311 23.82 2.53 -16.25
N ARG A 312 24.46 2.36 -15.10
CA ARG A 312 24.40 3.32 -13.99
C ARG A 312 24.93 4.70 -14.40
N ALA A 313 25.92 4.76 -15.28
CA ALA A 313 26.45 6.02 -15.82
C ALA A 313 25.36 6.80 -16.58
N TYR A 314 24.58 6.13 -17.42
CA TYR A 314 23.51 6.77 -18.17
C TYR A 314 22.38 7.24 -17.22
N LEU A 315 21.95 6.41 -16.28
CA LEU A 315 20.93 6.77 -15.30
C LEU A 315 21.39 7.91 -14.38
N HIS A 316 22.67 7.92 -13.97
CA HIS A 316 23.29 9.04 -13.26
C HIS A 316 23.22 10.33 -14.08
N HIS A 317 23.57 10.29 -15.35
CA HIS A 317 23.49 11.43 -16.27
C HIS A 317 22.06 11.98 -16.34
N LEU A 318 21.08 11.13 -16.65
CA LEU A 318 19.66 11.51 -16.74
C LEU A 318 19.15 12.14 -15.43
N HIS A 319 19.52 11.54 -14.31
CA HIS A 319 19.14 12.08 -12.99
C HIS A 319 19.75 13.46 -12.73
N ARG A 320 21.01 13.67 -13.12
CA ARG A 320 21.73 14.94 -12.92
C ARG A 320 21.18 16.10 -13.74
N ILE A 321 20.67 15.82 -14.93
CA ILE A 321 20.08 16.86 -15.81
C ILE A 321 18.57 17.00 -15.59
N GLY A 322 17.95 16.20 -14.68
CA GLY A 322 16.53 16.25 -14.41
C GLY A 322 15.65 15.68 -15.53
N GLU A 323 16.20 14.78 -16.37
CA GLU A 323 15.46 14.21 -17.49
C GLU A 323 14.35 13.26 -17.02
N ILE A 324 13.14 13.43 -17.56
CA ILE A 324 11.95 12.63 -17.21
C ILE A 324 12.18 11.14 -17.42
N LEU A 325 12.90 10.77 -18.49
CA LEU A 325 13.25 9.39 -18.78
C LEU A 325 14.01 8.73 -17.64
N GLY A 326 14.90 9.46 -16.96
CA GLY A 326 15.65 8.96 -15.79
C GLY A 326 14.72 8.56 -14.65
N ALA A 327 13.76 9.41 -14.31
CA ALA A 327 12.76 9.11 -13.28
C ALA A 327 11.88 7.90 -13.66
N ARG A 328 11.51 7.78 -14.95
CA ARG A 328 10.73 6.67 -15.48
C ARG A 328 11.51 5.35 -15.42
N LEU A 329 12.74 5.30 -15.94
CA LEU A 329 13.57 4.10 -15.91
C LEU A 329 13.85 3.60 -14.50
N ASN A 330 14.11 4.52 -13.58
CA ASN A 330 14.26 4.22 -12.15
C ASN A 330 12.97 3.64 -11.55
N THR A 331 11.80 4.17 -11.94
CA THR A 331 10.49 3.68 -11.45
C THR A 331 10.21 2.26 -11.98
N ILE A 332 10.49 1.99 -13.26
CA ILE A 332 10.39 0.64 -13.84
C ILE A 332 11.22 -0.35 -13.02
N HIS A 333 12.48 0.01 -12.70
CA HIS A 333 13.36 -0.87 -11.94
C HIS A 333 12.81 -1.14 -10.53
N ASN A 334 12.47 -0.11 -9.76
CA ASN A 334 12.00 -0.28 -8.39
C ASN A 334 10.69 -1.07 -8.31
N LEU A 335 9.73 -0.81 -9.20
CA LEU A 335 8.48 -1.55 -9.23
C LEU A 335 8.70 -3.01 -9.63
N PHE A 336 9.51 -3.26 -10.65
CA PHE A 336 9.87 -4.63 -11.05
C PHE A 336 10.53 -5.40 -9.92
N TYR A 337 11.44 -4.77 -9.19
CA TYR A 337 12.09 -5.36 -8.02
C TYR A 337 11.06 -5.75 -6.94
N TYR A 338 10.10 -4.87 -6.62
CA TYR A 338 9.06 -5.16 -5.63
C TYR A 338 8.13 -6.31 -6.07
N GLN A 339 7.72 -6.34 -7.34
CA GLN A 339 6.89 -7.43 -7.87
C GLN A 339 7.64 -8.76 -7.88
N THR A 340 8.93 -8.75 -8.25
CA THR A 340 9.80 -9.93 -8.20
C THR A 340 9.96 -10.43 -6.77
N LEU A 341 10.21 -9.56 -5.81
CA LEU A 341 10.32 -9.91 -4.40
C LEU A 341 9.05 -10.61 -3.88
N MET A 342 7.86 -10.10 -4.25
CA MET A 342 6.59 -10.76 -3.91
C MET A 342 6.47 -12.15 -4.54
N ALA A 343 6.87 -12.31 -5.80
CA ALA A 343 6.83 -13.58 -6.49
C ALA A 343 7.80 -14.61 -5.86
N GLU A 344 9.00 -14.19 -5.49
CA GLU A 344 9.99 -15.03 -4.80
C GLU A 344 9.48 -15.47 -3.43
N MET A 345 8.85 -14.58 -2.65
CA MET A 345 8.24 -14.93 -1.36
C MET A 345 7.10 -15.93 -1.53
N ARG A 346 6.20 -15.74 -2.52
CA ARG A 346 5.14 -16.73 -2.81
C ARG A 346 5.71 -18.09 -3.17
N THR A 347 6.79 -18.14 -3.93
CA THR A 347 7.47 -19.38 -4.30
C THR A 347 8.06 -20.05 -3.06
N ALA A 348 8.80 -19.33 -2.23
CA ALA A 348 9.42 -19.84 -1.02
C ALA A 348 8.37 -20.40 -0.03
N ILE A 349 7.26 -19.68 0.18
CA ILE A 349 6.16 -20.15 1.05
C ILE A 349 5.56 -21.45 0.48
N GLY A 350 5.33 -21.50 -0.84
CA GLY A 350 4.77 -22.69 -1.49
C GLY A 350 5.68 -23.91 -1.43
N GLN A 351 6.98 -23.71 -1.26
CA GLN A 351 8.00 -24.77 -1.12
C GLN A 351 8.33 -25.13 0.34
N GLY A 352 7.80 -24.38 1.32
CA GLY A 352 8.15 -24.56 2.74
C GLY A 352 9.58 -24.11 3.09
N ASP A 353 10.13 -23.13 2.34
CA ASP A 353 11.51 -22.60 2.51
C ASP A 353 11.54 -21.08 2.76
N PHE A 354 10.51 -20.52 3.38
CA PHE A 354 10.48 -19.09 3.64
C PHE A 354 11.57 -18.62 4.62
N ALA A 355 11.91 -19.47 5.59
CA ALA A 355 13.02 -19.18 6.51
C ALA A 355 14.37 -19.13 5.78
N GLY A 356 14.64 -20.07 4.88
CA GLY A 356 15.82 -20.07 4.02
C GLY A 356 15.85 -18.86 3.07
N PHE A 357 14.71 -18.51 2.48
CA PHE A 357 14.56 -17.30 1.67
C PHE A 357 14.95 -16.04 2.46
N ARG A 358 14.43 -15.87 3.68
CA ARG A 358 14.75 -14.70 4.53
C ARG A 358 16.25 -14.59 4.83
N GLN A 359 16.93 -15.72 5.08
CA GLN A 359 18.37 -15.72 5.33
C GLN A 359 19.15 -15.32 4.07
N ARG A 360 18.83 -15.88 2.90
CA ARG A 360 19.45 -15.50 1.62
C ARG A 360 19.23 -14.03 1.32
N PHE A 361 17.99 -13.57 1.38
CA PHE A 361 17.62 -12.16 1.19
C PHE A 361 18.43 -11.23 2.10
N GLY A 362 18.54 -11.53 3.40
CA GLY A 362 19.31 -10.70 4.32
C GLY A 362 20.80 -10.62 3.97
N ARG A 363 21.45 -11.75 3.61
CA ARG A 363 22.85 -11.78 3.19
C ARG A 363 23.07 -11.01 1.88
N GLU A 364 22.25 -11.27 0.88
CA GLU A 364 22.31 -10.56 -0.41
C GLU A 364 22.18 -9.05 -0.23
N ARG A 365 21.20 -8.59 0.57
CA ARG A 365 20.99 -7.17 0.86
C ARG A 365 22.12 -6.54 1.67
N ALA A 366 22.83 -7.32 2.48
CA ALA A 366 24.05 -6.88 3.18
C ALA A 366 25.27 -6.80 2.24
N GLY A 367 25.16 -7.24 0.99
CA GLY A 367 26.25 -7.28 0.03
C GLY A 367 27.23 -8.47 0.23
N GLU A 368 26.80 -9.50 0.97
CA GLU A 368 27.53 -10.73 1.11
C GLU A 368 27.34 -11.59 -0.15
N GLN A 369 28.45 -12.09 -0.73
CA GLN A 369 28.36 -13.06 -1.84
C GLN A 369 27.79 -14.39 -1.30
N VAL A 370 26.70 -14.85 -1.91
CA VAL A 370 26.03 -16.13 -1.58
C VAL A 370 26.56 -17.25 -2.44
#